data_ad702ea2ba0aaa602a42c0dedf988641
#
_entry.id   ad702ea2ba0aaa602a42c0dedf988641
#
_cell.length_a   1.000
_cell.length_b   1.000
_cell.length_c   1.000
_cell.angle_alpha   90.00
_cell.angle_beta   90.00
_cell.angle_gamma   90.00
#
_symmetry.space_group_name_H-M   'P 1'
#
loop_
_entity.id
_entity.type
_entity.pdbx_description
1 polymer ?
#
loop_
_entity_poly.entity_id
_entity_poly.type
_entity_poly.pdbx_seq_one_letter_code
_entity_poly.pdbx_strand_id
1 'polypeptide(L)'
;MATIPYKLAVLVFLENTAGEHLLLLRAKPPNLGIWSPIGGKLETATGESPFECAVRETFEETGLRIRTPDLHLFAMIAEKAYEGQAHWLMFLFRCKVPLPSLPPAISEGKFGFFTRAAIDALPIPETDRNALWPIYDRFRDGFVALKADCAPGKPITVEIEETLRGAAG
;
A
#
# COMPACT_ATOMS: atom_id res chain seq x y z
N MET A 1 11.16 -28.71 -6.11
CA MET A 1 11.19 -27.25 -6.28
C MET A 1 11.07 -26.57 -4.93
N ALA A 2 11.93 -25.61 -4.64
CA ALA A 2 11.79 -24.81 -3.43
C ALA A 2 10.49 -24.01 -3.52
N THR A 3 9.69 -24.03 -2.46
CA THR A 3 8.43 -23.29 -2.38
C THR A 3 8.73 -21.82 -2.10
N ILE A 4 8.28 -20.93 -2.96
CA ILE A 4 8.34 -19.49 -2.68
C ILE A 4 7.26 -19.17 -1.65
N PRO A 5 7.59 -18.53 -0.51
CA PRO A 5 6.62 -18.29 0.55
C PRO A 5 5.61 -17.20 0.15
N TYR A 6 4.39 -17.30 0.67
CA TYR A 6 3.41 -16.23 0.65
C TYR A 6 3.59 -15.31 1.86
N LYS A 7 3.55 -14.01 1.61
CA LYS A 7 3.54 -12.97 2.64
C LYS A 7 2.23 -12.18 2.55
N LEU A 8 1.66 -11.87 3.70
CA LEU A 8 0.42 -11.11 3.82
C LEU A 8 0.74 -9.71 4.36
N ALA A 9 0.30 -8.68 3.67
CA ALA A 9 0.61 -7.31 4.05
C ALA A 9 -0.53 -6.34 3.73
N VAL A 10 -0.46 -5.17 4.34
CA VAL A 10 -1.33 -4.04 4.04
C VAL A 10 -0.53 -2.85 3.53
N LEU A 11 -1.16 -2.03 2.70
CA LEU A 11 -0.73 -0.66 2.41
C LEU A 11 -1.86 0.28 2.78
N VAL A 12 -1.52 1.40 3.40
CA VAL A 12 -2.49 2.41 3.83
C VAL A 12 -2.18 3.74 3.17
N PHE A 13 -3.14 4.24 2.43
CA PHE A 13 -3.08 5.53 1.74
C PHE A 13 -3.67 6.60 2.65
N LEU A 14 -2.81 7.45 3.17
CA LEU A 14 -3.16 8.58 4.04
C LEU A 14 -3.00 9.88 3.29
N GLU A 15 -3.91 10.81 3.55
CA GLU A 15 -3.85 12.17 3.00
C GLU A 15 -3.86 13.19 4.14
N ASN A 16 -3.29 14.36 3.91
CA ASN A 16 -3.49 15.51 4.79
C ASN A 16 -4.77 16.27 4.41
N THR A 17 -5.08 17.35 5.10
CA THR A 17 -6.26 18.17 4.84
C THR A 17 -6.23 18.89 3.49
N ALA A 18 -5.07 19.01 2.87
CA ALA A 18 -4.90 19.56 1.51
C ALA A 18 -5.03 18.51 0.40
N GLY A 19 -5.24 17.22 0.77
CA GLY A 19 -5.33 16.12 -0.21
C GLY A 19 -3.98 15.64 -0.73
N GLU A 20 -2.88 15.99 -0.05
CA GLU A 20 -1.56 15.47 -0.38
C GLU A 20 -1.33 14.13 0.31
N HIS A 21 -0.74 13.19 -0.41
CA HIS A 21 -0.47 11.83 0.06
C HIS A 21 0.76 11.75 0.95
N LEU A 22 0.65 11.03 2.06
CA LEU A 22 1.78 10.67 2.90
C LEU A 22 2.55 9.52 2.28
N LEU A 23 3.84 9.71 2.07
CA LEU A 23 4.76 8.65 1.66
C LEU A 23 5.92 8.54 2.63
N LEU A 24 6.44 7.33 2.75
CA LEU A 24 7.64 6.99 3.52
C LEU A 24 8.82 6.79 2.55
N LEU A 25 9.89 7.56 2.75
CA LEU A 25 11.18 7.29 2.11
C LEU A 25 11.92 6.24 2.94
N ARG A 26 12.06 5.05 2.40
CA ARG A 26 12.66 3.93 3.14
C ARG A 26 14.16 4.12 3.35
N ALA A 27 14.58 3.97 4.60
CA ALA A 27 15.98 4.01 5.02
C ALA A 27 16.62 2.62 5.14
N LYS A 28 15.85 1.56 4.89
CA LYS A 28 16.27 0.15 5.00
C LYS A 28 15.75 -0.69 3.83
N PRO A 29 16.47 -1.77 3.44
CA PRO A 29 15.92 -2.75 2.50
C PRO A 29 14.64 -3.42 3.04
N PRO A 30 13.74 -3.91 2.17
CA PRO A 30 13.73 -3.70 0.72
C PRO A 30 13.36 -2.27 0.34
N ASN A 31 13.64 -1.89 -0.91
CA ASN A 31 13.29 -0.57 -1.46
C ASN A 31 13.98 0.63 -0.76
N LEU A 32 15.24 0.46 -0.36
CA LEU A 32 16.05 1.56 0.19
C LEU A 32 16.08 2.77 -0.77
N GLY A 33 15.77 3.96 -0.24
CA GLY A 33 15.75 5.20 -1.02
C GLY A 33 14.53 5.35 -1.93
N ILE A 34 13.50 4.53 -1.75
CA ILE A 34 12.27 4.52 -2.53
C ILE A 34 11.11 5.01 -1.68
N TRP A 35 10.23 5.82 -2.25
CA TRP A 35 9.01 6.29 -1.64
C TRP A 35 7.88 5.27 -1.79
N SER A 36 7.14 5.04 -0.72
CA SER A 36 5.97 4.14 -0.75
C SER A 36 4.90 4.59 0.25
N PRO A 37 3.63 4.20 0.08
CA PRO A 37 2.64 4.28 1.13
C PRO A 37 3.11 3.53 2.37
N ILE A 38 2.57 3.89 3.54
CA ILE A 38 2.84 3.15 4.77
C ILE A 38 2.17 1.77 4.73
N GLY A 39 2.66 0.85 5.53
CA GLY A 39 2.08 -0.48 5.64
C GLY A 39 2.96 -1.43 6.40
N GLY A 40 2.58 -2.69 6.42
CA GLY A 40 3.33 -3.73 7.11
C GLY A 40 2.71 -5.10 6.92
N LYS A 41 3.35 -6.10 7.51
CA LYS A 41 2.91 -7.49 7.45
C LYS A 41 1.88 -7.77 8.54
N LEU A 42 0.93 -8.64 8.23
CA LEU A 42 -0.01 -9.15 9.22
C LEU A 42 0.71 -9.96 10.30
N GLU A 43 0.25 -9.79 11.54
CA GLU A 43 0.61 -10.64 12.68
C GLU A 43 -0.14 -11.98 12.60
N THR A 44 0.40 -12.89 11.77
CA THR A 44 -0.27 -14.16 11.47
C THR A 44 -0.40 -15.07 12.69
N ALA A 45 0.53 -14.99 13.64
CA ALA A 45 0.48 -15.78 14.87
C ALA A 45 -0.72 -15.46 15.76
N THR A 46 -1.25 -14.25 15.69
CA THR A 46 -2.42 -13.81 16.46
C THR A 46 -3.73 -13.88 15.67
N GLY A 47 -3.66 -14.18 14.37
CA GLY A 47 -4.82 -14.16 13.49
C GLY A 47 -5.33 -12.74 13.19
N GLU A 48 -4.41 -11.76 13.18
CA GLU A 48 -4.73 -10.37 12.87
C GLU A 48 -5.42 -10.26 11.51
N SER A 49 -6.54 -9.52 11.44
CA SER A 49 -7.20 -9.23 10.18
C SER A 49 -6.46 -8.12 9.40
N PRO A 50 -6.67 -8.01 8.07
CA PRO A 50 -6.11 -6.89 7.30
C PRO A 50 -6.51 -5.51 7.84
N PHE A 51 -7.75 -5.33 8.31
CA PHE A 51 -8.20 -4.08 8.92
C PHE A 51 -7.49 -3.78 10.25
N GLU A 52 -7.34 -4.77 11.12
CA GLU A 52 -6.60 -4.63 12.38
C GLU A 52 -5.15 -4.28 12.12
N CYS A 53 -4.52 -4.94 11.15
CA CYS A 53 -3.15 -4.63 10.72
C CYS A 53 -3.02 -3.19 10.22
N ALA A 54 -3.93 -2.73 9.38
CA ALA A 54 -3.92 -1.37 8.86
C ALA A 54 -4.09 -0.32 9.98
N VAL A 55 -4.94 -0.57 10.97
CA VAL A 55 -5.09 0.29 12.17
C VAL A 55 -3.80 0.33 12.98
N ARG A 56 -3.20 -0.83 13.26
CA ARG A 56 -1.96 -0.96 14.05
C ARG A 56 -0.79 -0.26 13.35
N GLU A 57 -0.54 -0.57 12.09
CA GLU A 57 0.57 0.01 11.32
C GLU A 57 0.43 1.53 11.16
N THR A 58 -0.80 2.03 10.95
CA THR A 58 -1.03 3.48 10.89
C THR A 58 -0.63 4.15 12.20
N PHE A 59 -0.99 3.58 13.35
CA PHE A 59 -0.61 4.14 14.64
C PHE A 59 0.90 4.01 14.90
N GLU A 60 1.49 2.84 14.65
CA GLU A 60 2.92 2.61 14.89
C GLU A 60 3.81 3.54 14.07
N GLU A 61 3.47 3.78 12.81
CA GLU A 61 4.29 4.59 11.92
C GLU A 61 3.99 6.10 12.02
N THR A 62 2.74 6.49 12.22
CA THR A 62 2.35 7.92 12.16
C THR A 62 1.84 8.51 13.46
N GLY A 63 1.49 7.68 14.44
CA GLY A 63 0.83 8.11 15.68
C GLY A 63 -0.66 8.44 15.52
N LEU A 64 -1.22 8.37 14.30
CA LEU A 64 -2.64 8.60 14.06
C LEU A 64 -3.49 7.46 14.60
N ARG A 65 -4.43 7.79 15.49
CA ARG A 65 -5.40 6.82 16.03
C ARG A 65 -6.63 6.78 15.14
N ILE A 66 -6.83 5.65 14.49
CA ILE A 66 -8.00 5.36 13.65
C ILE A 66 -8.66 4.07 14.13
N ARG A 67 -9.87 3.84 13.64
CA ARG A 67 -10.64 2.62 13.86
C ARG A 67 -10.95 1.97 12.51
N THR A 68 -11.37 0.73 12.52
CA THR A 68 -11.71 0.01 11.28
C THR A 68 -12.74 0.72 10.38
N PRO A 69 -13.80 1.40 10.91
CA PRO A 69 -14.73 2.18 10.07
C PRO A 69 -14.11 3.39 9.38
N ASP A 70 -12.93 3.85 9.83
CA ASP A 70 -12.20 4.96 9.22
C ASP A 70 -11.41 4.53 7.97
N LEU A 71 -11.40 3.23 7.68
CA LEU A 71 -10.73 2.63 6.54
C LEU A 71 -11.71 2.18 5.46
N HIS A 72 -11.29 2.30 4.20
CA HIS A 72 -11.96 1.69 3.06
C HIS A 72 -10.97 0.77 2.33
N LEU A 73 -11.31 -0.52 2.23
CA LEU A 73 -10.56 -1.48 1.43
C LEU A 73 -10.91 -1.27 -0.04
N PHE A 74 -9.97 -0.73 -0.83
CA PHE A 74 -10.24 -0.46 -2.25
C PHE A 74 -9.58 -1.46 -3.20
N ALA A 75 -8.61 -2.26 -2.73
CA ALA A 75 -7.96 -3.25 -3.58
C ALA A 75 -7.40 -4.43 -2.78
N MET A 76 -7.36 -5.57 -3.47
CA MET A 76 -6.60 -6.76 -3.08
C MET A 76 -5.71 -7.15 -4.25
N ILE A 77 -4.41 -7.31 -4.01
CA ILE A 77 -3.41 -7.62 -5.04
C ILE A 77 -2.68 -8.91 -4.67
N ALA A 78 -2.72 -9.90 -5.57
CA ALA A 78 -1.86 -11.07 -5.49
C ALA A 78 -0.64 -10.86 -6.39
N GLU A 79 0.53 -10.62 -5.80
CA GLU A 79 1.79 -10.48 -6.53
C GLU A 79 2.54 -11.81 -6.56
N LYS A 80 2.75 -12.33 -7.75
CA LYS A 80 3.48 -13.57 -7.95
C LYS A 80 4.97 -13.27 -8.09
N ALA A 81 5.78 -14.00 -7.29
CA ALA A 81 7.23 -14.05 -7.42
C ALA A 81 7.93 -12.68 -7.45
N TYR A 82 7.50 -11.75 -6.59
CA TYR A 82 8.13 -10.44 -6.45
C TYR A 82 9.63 -10.62 -6.14
N GLU A 83 10.49 -10.04 -6.98
CA GLU A 83 11.95 -10.19 -6.94
C GLU A 83 12.44 -11.67 -6.92
N GLY A 84 11.59 -12.62 -7.32
CA GLY A 84 11.89 -14.05 -7.24
C GLY A 84 11.95 -14.62 -5.82
N GLN A 85 11.59 -13.85 -4.79
CA GLN A 85 11.78 -14.20 -3.38
C GLN A 85 10.50 -14.56 -2.64
N ALA A 86 9.38 -13.93 -2.99
CA ALA A 86 8.12 -14.15 -2.30
C ALA A 86 6.92 -13.92 -3.21
N HIS A 87 5.80 -14.56 -2.87
CA HIS A 87 4.48 -14.13 -3.32
C HIS A 87 3.91 -13.19 -2.25
N TRP A 88 3.20 -12.16 -2.68
CA TRP A 88 2.53 -11.24 -1.76
C TRP A 88 1.03 -11.26 -2.00
N LEU A 89 0.27 -11.30 -0.92
CA LEU A 89 -1.14 -10.94 -0.93
C LEU A 89 -1.28 -9.66 -0.13
N MET A 90 -1.61 -8.57 -0.82
CA MET A 90 -1.68 -7.24 -0.24
C MET A 90 -3.10 -6.72 -0.25
N PHE A 91 -3.47 -6.08 0.85
CA PHE A 91 -4.75 -5.40 1.05
C PHE A 91 -4.49 -3.90 1.12
N LEU A 92 -5.11 -3.14 0.22
CA LEU A 92 -4.87 -1.71 0.07
C LEU A 92 -6.03 -0.92 0.64
N PHE A 93 -5.73 -0.05 1.59
CA PHE A 93 -6.71 0.75 2.30
C PHE A 93 -6.53 2.24 2.01
N ARG A 94 -7.65 2.93 1.84
CA ARG A 94 -7.71 4.37 1.93
C ARG A 94 -8.21 4.76 3.31
N CYS A 95 -7.48 5.65 4.00
CA CYS A 95 -7.93 6.22 5.26
C CYS A 95 -8.82 7.44 4.99
N LYS A 96 -9.98 7.48 5.63
CA LYS A 96 -10.95 8.58 5.50
C LYS A 96 -10.64 9.75 6.43
N VAL A 97 -9.79 9.52 7.44
CA VAL A 97 -9.39 10.54 8.41
C VAL A 97 -8.10 11.20 7.94
N PRO A 98 -8.09 12.53 7.76
CA PRO A 98 -6.89 13.22 7.33
C PRO A 98 -5.83 13.24 8.43
N LEU A 99 -4.57 13.15 8.01
CA LEU A 99 -3.42 13.29 8.91
C LEU A 99 -3.15 14.78 9.17
N PRO A 100 -3.16 15.25 10.43
CA PRO A 100 -3.12 16.68 10.73
C PRO A 100 -1.75 17.33 10.47
N SER A 101 -0.67 16.56 10.51
CA SER A 101 0.69 17.06 10.34
C SER A 101 1.63 15.96 9.87
N LEU A 102 2.79 16.34 9.36
CA LEU A 102 3.82 15.40 8.95
C LEU A 102 4.37 14.66 10.18
N PRO A 103 4.36 13.32 10.20
CA PRO A 103 4.92 12.56 11.31
C PRO A 103 6.45 12.74 11.42
N PRO A 104 7.02 12.60 12.62
CA PRO A 104 8.46 12.53 12.77
C PRO A 104 9.05 11.30 12.09
N ALA A 105 10.32 11.35 11.72
CA ALA A 105 11.03 10.20 11.17
C ALA A 105 11.00 9.01 12.14
N ILE A 106 10.95 7.82 11.58
CA ILE A 106 10.98 6.54 12.27
C ILE A 106 12.21 5.73 11.84
N SER A 107 12.44 4.57 12.47
CA SER A 107 13.60 3.72 12.12
C SER A 107 13.58 3.23 10.67
N GLU A 108 12.40 3.08 10.07
CA GLU A 108 12.19 2.67 8.69
C GLU A 108 12.45 3.78 7.67
N GLY A 109 12.45 5.05 8.09
CA GLY A 109 12.69 6.17 7.21
C GLY A 109 12.05 7.48 7.63
N LYS A 110 11.89 8.38 6.69
CA LYS A 110 11.27 9.71 6.88
C LYS A 110 10.06 9.89 5.97
N PHE A 111 9.15 10.75 6.39
CA PHE A 111 7.91 11.03 5.67
C PHE A 111 7.98 12.29 4.82
N GLY A 112 7.11 12.36 3.84
CA GLY A 112 6.81 13.54 3.05
C GLY A 112 5.36 13.53 2.59
N PHE A 113 4.79 14.73 2.38
CA PHE A 113 3.51 14.91 1.71
C PHE A 113 3.73 15.31 0.26
N PHE A 114 2.99 14.68 -0.64
CA PHE A 114 3.11 14.92 -2.07
C PHE A 114 1.73 14.99 -2.73
N THR A 115 1.57 15.93 -3.65
CA THR A 115 0.39 15.91 -4.51
C THR A 115 0.40 14.65 -5.37
N ARG A 116 -0.77 14.17 -5.79
CA ARG A 116 -0.85 12.99 -6.66
C ARG A 116 0.00 13.16 -7.93
N ALA A 117 -0.03 14.34 -8.54
CA ALA A 117 0.75 14.64 -9.75
C ALA A 117 2.27 14.56 -9.53
N ALA A 118 2.75 14.95 -8.35
CA ALA A 118 4.18 14.90 -8.04
C ALA A 118 4.71 13.48 -7.81
N ILE A 119 3.86 12.54 -7.41
CA ILE A 119 4.28 11.18 -7.06
C ILE A 119 4.89 10.43 -8.24
N ASP A 120 4.37 10.63 -9.45
CA ASP A 120 4.88 9.92 -10.64
C ASP A 120 6.32 10.28 -11.00
N ALA A 121 6.82 11.43 -10.52
CA ALA A 121 8.20 11.88 -10.71
C ALA A 121 9.15 11.44 -9.59
N LEU A 122 8.63 10.87 -8.50
CA LEU A 122 9.45 10.38 -7.39
C LEU A 122 10.11 9.03 -7.72
N PRO A 123 11.21 8.69 -7.03
CA PRO A 123 11.73 7.31 -7.04
C PRO A 123 10.76 6.39 -6.27
N ILE A 124 9.83 5.80 -7.00
CA ILE A 124 8.86 4.83 -6.53
C ILE A 124 9.06 3.50 -7.26
N PRO A 125 8.61 2.35 -6.71
CA PRO A 125 8.67 1.09 -7.41
C PRO A 125 7.96 1.16 -8.77
N GLU A 126 8.49 0.44 -9.76
CA GLU A 126 7.87 0.37 -11.09
C GLU A 126 6.46 -0.22 -11.02
N THR A 127 6.23 -1.21 -10.16
CA THR A 127 4.91 -1.77 -9.88
C THR A 127 3.95 -0.72 -9.33
N ASP A 128 4.43 0.19 -8.49
CA ASP A 128 3.60 1.25 -7.93
C ASP A 128 3.22 2.26 -9.02
N ARG A 129 4.18 2.64 -9.86
CA ARG A 129 3.94 3.58 -10.96
C ARG A 129 2.98 3.03 -11.99
N ASN A 130 3.14 1.77 -12.38
CA ASN A 130 2.41 1.16 -13.49
C ASN A 130 1.08 0.51 -13.06
N ALA A 131 0.90 0.18 -11.79
CA ALA A 131 -0.29 -0.51 -11.30
C ALA A 131 -0.91 0.16 -10.06
N LEU A 132 -0.15 0.32 -8.99
CA LEU A 132 -0.69 0.74 -7.69
C LEU A 132 -1.40 2.10 -7.75
N TRP A 133 -0.72 3.13 -8.23
CA TRP A 133 -1.28 4.48 -8.30
C TRP A 133 -2.40 4.61 -9.33
N PRO A 134 -2.31 4.04 -10.55
CA PRO A 134 -3.45 3.96 -11.47
C PRO A 134 -4.68 3.27 -10.87
N ILE A 135 -4.48 2.21 -10.09
CA ILE A 135 -5.55 1.51 -9.38
C ILE A 135 -6.18 2.41 -8.30
N TYR A 136 -5.35 3.08 -7.51
CA TYR A 136 -5.83 4.07 -6.53
C TYR A 136 -6.70 5.14 -7.20
N ASP A 137 -6.21 5.74 -8.26
CA ASP A 137 -6.93 6.80 -8.98
C ASP A 137 -8.30 6.34 -9.47
N ARG A 138 -8.39 5.10 -9.92
CA ARG A 138 -9.61 4.54 -10.52
C ARG A 138 -10.57 3.94 -9.51
N PHE A 139 -10.07 3.32 -8.44
CA PHE A 139 -10.88 2.46 -7.55
C PHE A 139 -10.92 2.91 -6.09
N ARG A 140 -10.32 4.03 -5.72
CA ARG A 140 -10.23 4.48 -4.32
C ARG A 140 -11.57 4.57 -3.58
N ASP A 141 -12.68 4.72 -4.30
CA ASP A 141 -14.03 4.76 -3.75
C ASP A 141 -14.85 3.48 -4.06
N GLY A 142 -14.23 2.50 -4.70
CA GLY A 142 -14.80 1.21 -5.04
C GLY A 142 -13.97 0.06 -4.52
N PHE A 143 -13.85 -1.01 -5.34
CA PHE A 143 -12.98 -2.14 -5.03
C PHE A 143 -12.49 -2.83 -6.30
N VAL A 144 -11.26 -3.32 -6.27
CA VAL A 144 -10.69 -4.14 -7.32
C VAL A 144 -9.86 -5.28 -6.72
N ALA A 145 -10.07 -6.49 -7.23
CA ALA A 145 -9.15 -7.61 -7.01
C ALA A 145 -8.35 -7.85 -8.29
N LEU A 146 -7.03 -7.99 -8.13
CA LEU A 146 -6.14 -8.21 -9.26
C LEU A 146 -4.96 -9.09 -8.90
N LYS A 147 -4.34 -9.64 -9.94
CA LYS A 147 -3.05 -10.33 -9.83
C LYS A 147 -2.00 -9.63 -10.67
N ALA A 148 -0.77 -9.66 -10.19
CA ALA A 148 0.41 -9.18 -10.90
C ALA A 148 1.44 -10.30 -10.98
N ASP A 149 1.98 -10.58 -12.16
CA ASP A 149 3.12 -11.47 -12.32
C ASP A 149 4.39 -10.62 -12.34
N CYS A 150 5.13 -10.68 -11.24
CA CYS A 150 6.34 -9.91 -11.00
C CYS A 150 7.61 -10.78 -11.13
N ALA A 151 7.51 -11.96 -11.75
CA ALA A 151 8.65 -12.85 -11.89
C ALA A 151 9.81 -12.17 -12.62
N PRO A 152 11.05 -12.32 -12.14
CA PRO A 152 12.22 -11.71 -12.77
C PRO A 152 12.41 -12.16 -14.24
N GLY A 153 13.00 -11.29 -15.04
CA GLY A 153 13.37 -11.59 -16.43
C GLY A 153 12.25 -11.40 -17.45
N LYS A 154 11.10 -10.91 -17.05
CA LYS A 154 9.99 -10.56 -17.94
C LYS A 154 9.28 -9.28 -17.48
N PRO A 155 8.56 -8.59 -18.39
CA PRO A 155 7.74 -7.46 -18.00
C PRO A 155 6.68 -7.86 -16.98
N ILE A 156 6.38 -6.94 -16.05
CA ILE A 156 5.29 -7.12 -15.08
C ILE A 156 3.95 -7.09 -15.84
N THR A 157 3.13 -8.09 -15.59
CA THR A 157 1.77 -8.15 -16.13
C THR A 157 0.74 -8.02 -15.02
N VAL A 158 -0.32 -7.29 -15.28
CA VAL A 158 -1.41 -7.06 -14.33
C VAL A 158 -2.73 -7.50 -14.96
N GLU A 159 -3.50 -8.31 -14.24
CA GLU A 159 -4.82 -8.77 -14.65
C GLU A 159 -5.85 -8.45 -13.57
N ILE A 160 -6.91 -7.74 -13.95
CA ILE A 160 -8.05 -7.47 -13.08
C ILE A 160 -8.95 -8.70 -13.06
N GLU A 161 -9.26 -9.21 -11.87
CA GLU A 161 -10.09 -10.40 -11.68
C GLU A 161 -11.53 -10.04 -11.26
N GLU A 162 -11.72 -8.97 -10.49
CA GLU A 162 -13.03 -8.51 -10.03
C GLU A 162 -13.02 -6.99 -9.83
N THR A 163 -14.12 -6.32 -10.13
CA THR A 163 -14.30 -4.89 -9.85
C THR A 163 -15.68 -4.61 -9.28
N LEU A 164 -15.73 -3.72 -8.26
CA LEU A 164 -16.95 -3.13 -7.74
C LEU A 164 -16.81 -1.61 -7.82
N ARG A 165 -17.72 -0.93 -8.50
CA ARG A 165 -17.75 0.54 -8.50
C ARG A 165 -18.24 1.03 -7.15
N GLY A 166 -17.65 2.11 -6.65
CA GLY A 166 -18.20 2.81 -5.49
C GLY A 166 -19.62 3.29 -5.78
N ALA A 167 -20.45 3.33 -4.74
CA ALA A 167 -21.76 3.95 -4.89
C ALA A 167 -21.57 5.39 -5.36
N ALA A 168 -22.26 5.77 -6.44
CA ALA A 168 -22.31 7.16 -6.87
C ALA A 168 -22.97 7.95 -5.74
N GLY A 169 -22.19 8.82 -5.09
CA GLY A 169 -22.70 9.76 -4.11
C GLY A 169 -23.42 10.92 -4.78
#